data_8d3a0dc634138582a30e17ddf2ac525e
#
_entry.id   8d3a0dc634138582a30e17ddf2ac525e
#
_cell.length_a   1.000
_cell.length_b   1.000
_cell.length_c   1.000
_cell.angle_alpha   90.00
_cell.angle_beta   90.00
_cell.angle_gamma   90.00
#
_symmetry.space_group_name_H-M   'P 1'
#
loop_
_entity.id
_entity.type
_entity.pdbx_description
1 polymer ?
#
loop_
_entity_poly.entity_id
_entity_poly.type
_entity_poly.pdbx_seq_one_letter_code
_entity_poly.pdbx_strand_id
1 'polypeptide(L)'
;MKNLLFALLGLLLIGCAASSGGASDNPDYDFNKRAIEVLKPKCESGNYSACNDLAISYQNLQDHKNALKYYERACKNNYQAGCTNLANMYQAGIGTEKDQNKALEIYKDSCANGGAYSCYYLGEFYRSANDGKEPDYVNVMLAYDRGCKLGDVPSCTNTAVLYEHGLGVAQDESKARSIYRSACFSGDTSGCDNLKRMGRKR
;
A
#
# COMPACT_ATOMS: atom_id res chain seq x y z
N MET A 1 71.27 -31.27 -31.65
CA MET A 1 70.25 -32.31 -31.70
C MET A 1 69.03 -31.83 -30.91
N LYS A 2 67.89 -31.72 -31.51
CA LYS A 2 66.56 -31.48 -30.98
C LYS A 2 66.29 -30.09 -30.33
N ASN A 3 65.89 -29.18 -31.20
CA ASN A 3 65.20 -27.93 -30.86
C ASN A 3 63.77 -28.24 -30.44
N LEU A 4 63.36 -27.76 -29.28
CA LEU A 4 61.96 -27.73 -28.84
C LEU A 4 61.42 -26.29 -29.00
N LEU A 5 60.52 -26.15 -29.95
CA LEU A 5 59.71 -24.93 -30.08
C LEU A 5 58.66 -24.86 -28.94
N PHE A 6 58.73 -23.82 -28.11
CA PHE A 6 57.65 -23.48 -27.22
C PHE A 6 56.68 -22.51 -27.96
N ALA A 7 55.53 -23.03 -28.28
CA ALA A 7 54.40 -22.20 -28.72
C ALA A 7 53.75 -21.53 -27.50
N LEU A 8 53.87 -20.21 -27.42
CA LEU A 8 53.14 -19.39 -26.44
C LEU A 8 51.71 -19.25 -26.91
N LEU A 9 50.78 -19.97 -26.29
CA LEU A 9 49.35 -19.69 -26.39
C LEU A 9 49.06 -18.46 -25.53
N GLY A 10 48.80 -17.31 -26.16
CA GLY A 10 48.25 -16.12 -25.54
C GLY A 10 46.79 -16.36 -25.12
N LEU A 11 46.53 -16.55 -23.86
CA LEU A 11 45.16 -16.45 -23.31
C LEU A 11 44.73 -14.97 -23.37
N LEU A 12 43.89 -14.63 -24.31
CA LEU A 12 43.09 -13.43 -24.28
C LEU A 12 42.04 -13.59 -23.14
N LEU A 13 42.35 -13.05 -21.97
CA LEU A 13 41.36 -12.80 -20.94
C LEU A 13 40.46 -11.68 -21.45
N ILE A 14 39.32 -12.03 -22.07
CA ILE A 14 38.22 -11.10 -22.29
C ILE A 14 37.67 -10.83 -20.89
N GLY A 15 38.14 -9.76 -20.27
CA GLY A 15 37.57 -9.21 -19.07
C GLY A 15 36.14 -8.79 -19.39
N CYS A 16 35.14 -9.53 -18.88
CA CYS A 16 33.82 -8.99 -18.70
C CYS A 16 33.95 -7.78 -17.78
N ALA A 17 34.08 -6.59 -18.33
CA ALA A 17 33.81 -5.37 -17.62
C ALA A 17 32.35 -5.46 -17.19
N ALA A 18 32.09 -5.82 -15.92
CA ALA A 18 30.83 -5.57 -15.29
C ALA A 18 30.64 -4.05 -15.37
N SER A 19 29.80 -3.61 -16.30
CA SER A 19 29.32 -2.23 -16.33
C SER A 19 28.63 -2.04 -14.98
N SER A 20 29.29 -1.31 -14.09
CA SER A 20 28.66 -0.70 -12.94
C SER A 20 27.69 0.34 -13.52
N GLY A 21 26.51 -0.13 -13.94
CA GLY A 21 25.37 0.74 -14.25
C GLY A 21 25.08 1.52 -12.98
N GLY A 22 25.57 2.75 -12.93
CA GLY A 22 25.28 3.65 -11.82
C GLY A 22 23.76 3.86 -11.78
N ALA A 23 23.24 4.23 -10.61
CA ALA A 23 21.84 4.57 -10.40
C ALA A 23 21.27 5.59 -11.44
N SER A 24 22.12 6.17 -12.27
CA SER A 24 21.80 7.11 -13.36
C SER A 24 21.17 6.48 -14.60
N ASP A 25 21.24 5.15 -14.80
CA ASP A 25 20.71 4.50 -16.00
C ASP A 25 19.35 3.81 -15.77
N ASN A 26 18.75 4.02 -14.59
CA ASN A 26 17.40 3.54 -14.28
C ASN A 26 16.38 4.61 -14.65
N PRO A 27 15.50 4.36 -15.65
CA PRO A 27 14.48 5.31 -16.09
C PRO A 27 13.53 5.73 -14.98
N ASP A 28 13.23 4.84 -14.03
CA ASP A 28 12.38 5.15 -12.87
C ASP A 28 13.07 6.10 -11.89
N TYR A 29 14.39 6.01 -11.74
CA TYR A 29 15.18 6.92 -10.92
C TYR A 29 15.14 8.35 -11.46
N ASP A 30 15.37 8.51 -12.77
CA ASP A 30 15.34 9.81 -13.45
C ASP A 30 13.93 10.40 -13.48
N PHE A 31 12.91 9.54 -13.65
CA PHE A 31 11.50 9.97 -13.56
C PHE A 31 11.18 10.57 -12.18
N ASN A 32 11.52 9.84 -11.11
CA ASN A 32 11.24 10.31 -9.74
C ASN A 32 12.02 11.59 -9.40
N LYS A 33 13.27 11.74 -9.86
CA LYS A 33 14.03 13.00 -9.67
C LYS A 33 13.36 14.19 -10.35
N ARG A 34 12.95 14.05 -11.60
CA ARG A 34 12.21 15.10 -12.32
C ARG A 34 10.86 15.41 -11.67
N ALA A 35 10.17 14.38 -11.19
CA ALA A 35 8.92 14.56 -10.46
C ALA A 35 9.11 15.42 -9.20
N ILE A 36 10.20 15.19 -8.45
CA ILE A 36 10.54 15.99 -7.26
C ILE A 36 10.70 17.47 -7.59
N GLU A 37 11.42 17.78 -8.67
CA GLU A 37 11.65 19.18 -9.09
C GLU A 37 10.32 19.90 -9.41
N VAL A 38 9.37 19.20 -10.03
CA VAL A 38 8.07 19.76 -10.40
C VAL A 38 7.08 19.80 -9.24
N LEU A 39 7.09 18.78 -8.38
CA LEU A 39 6.09 18.63 -7.30
C LEU A 39 6.43 19.47 -6.07
N LYS A 40 7.73 19.67 -5.78
CA LYS A 40 8.16 20.38 -4.59
C LYS A 40 7.60 21.82 -4.51
N PRO A 41 7.74 22.69 -5.53
CA PRO A 41 7.16 24.02 -5.47
C PRO A 41 5.62 24.01 -5.38
N LYS A 42 4.93 23.03 -6.00
CA LYS A 42 3.49 22.87 -5.87
C LYS A 42 3.08 22.51 -4.45
N CYS A 43 3.79 21.57 -3.82
CA CYS A 43 3.56 21.21 -2.43
C CYS A 43 3.81 22.41 -1.51
N GLU A 44 4.88 23.16 -1.74
CA GLU A 44 5.24 24.33 -0.93
C GLU A 44 4.19 25.44 -1.03
N SER A 45 3.53 25.59 -2.19
CA SER A 45 2.42 26.52 -2.41
C SER A 45 1.07 26.06 -1.86
N GLY A 46 1.00 24.92 -1.16
CA GLY A 46 -0.21 24.42 -0.50
C GLY A 46 -1.03 23.40 -1.31
N ASN A 47 -0.49 22.85 -2.39
CA ASN A 47 -1.12 21.71 -3.06
C ASN A 47 -0.74 20.42 -2.32
N TYR A 48 -1.64 19.92 -1.44
CA TYR A 48 -1.37 18.78 -0.58
C TYR A 48 -1.43 17.43 -1.31
N SER A 49 -2.12 17.35 -2.43
CA SER A 49 -1.99 16.20 -3.36
C SER A 49 -0.57 16.13 -3.90
N ALA A 50 0.00 17.26 -4.34
CA ALA A 50 1.38 17.30 -4.79
C ALA A 50 2.37 16.96 -3.67
N CYS A 51 2.06 17.24 -2.39
CA CYS A 51 2.88 16.80 -1.26
C CYS A 51 2.89 15.27 -1.13
N ASN A 52 1.73 14.64 -1.30
CA ASN A 52 1.63 13.17 -1.29
C ASN A 52 2.45 12.55 -2.44
N ASP A 53 2.29 13.06 -3.67
CA ASP A 53 2.98 12.55 -4.85
C ASP A 53 4.50 12.78 -4.77
N LEU A 54 4.91 13.91 -4.18
CA LEU A 54 6.30 14.21 -3.85
C LEU A 54 6.87 13.19 -2.85
N ALA A 55 6.10 12.85 -1.82
CA ALA A 55 6.48 11.84 -0.85
C ALA A 55 6.64 10.46 -1.50
N ILE A 56 5.74 10.07 -2.41
CA ILE A 56 5.85 8.84 -3.20
C ILE A 56 7.16 8.83 -4.01
N SER A 57 7.49 9.94 -4.67
CA SER A 57 8.73 10.05 -5.44
C SER A 57 9.98 9.89 -4.55
N TYR A 58 9.99 10.48 -3.36
CA TYR A 58 11.07 10.27 -2.40
C TYR A 58 11.13 8.82 -1.90
N GLN A 59 9.98 8.20 -1.64
CA GLN A 59 9.91 6.79 -1.21
C GLN A 59 10.45 5.85 -2.28
N ASN A 60 10.13 6.08 -3.55
CA ASN A 60 10.68 5.32 -4.69
C ASN A 60 12.20 5.45 -4.82
N LEU A 61 12.75 6.59 -4.44
CA LEU A 61 14.20 6.83 -4.36
C LEU A 61 14.83 6.36 -3.04
N GLN A 62 14.08 5.66 -2.17
CA GLN A 62 14.50 5.19 -0.85
C GLN A 62 14.87 6.33 0.13
N ASP A 63 14.52 7.58 -0.19
CA ASP A 63 14.66 8.72 0.73
C ASP A 63 13.44 8.77 1.67
N HIS A 64 13.37 7.77 2.55
CA HIS A 64 12.25 7.59 3.45
C HIS A 64 12.04 8.75 4.44
N LYS A 65 13.13 9.47 4.76
CA LYS A 65 13.06 10.63 5.67
C LYS A 65 12.29 11.79 5.02
N ASN A 66 12.58 12.10 3.77
CA ASN A 66 11.84 13.12 3.04
C ASN A 66 10.42 12.64 2.70
N ALA A 67 10.23 11.35 2.36
CA ALA A 67 8.89 10.78 2.16
C ALA A 67 8.02 10.98 3.40
N LEU A 68 8.49 10.61 4.59
CA LEU A 68 7.78 10.81 5.86
C LEU A 68 7.38 12.28 6.06
N LYS A 69 8.33 13.20 5.89
CA LYS A 69 8.11 14.65 6.03
C LYS A 69 6.96 15.17 5.14
N TYR A 70 6.92 14.75 3.89
CA TYR A 70 5.92 15.25 2.95
C TYR A 70 4.56 14.55 3.09
N TYR A 71 4.53 13.27 3.50
CA TYR A 71 3.28 12.62 3.92
C TYR A 71 2.70 13.28 5.18
N GLU A 72 3.54 13.63 6.17
CA GLU A 72 3.09 14.40 7.35
C GLU A 72 2.46 15.73 6.95
N ARG A 73 3.11 16.46 6.02
CA ARG A 73 2.58 17.73 5.53
C ARG A 73 1.23 17.56 4.84
N ALA A 74 1.08 16.54 3.99
CA ALA A 74 -0.18 16.23 3.33
C ALA A 74 -1.27 15.88 4.35
N CYS A 75 -0.95 15.00 5.31
CA CYS A 75 -1.89 14.53 6.34
C CYS A 75 -2.34 15.64 7.28
N LYS A 76 -1.44 16.48 7.78
CA LYS A 76 -1.75 17.64 8.63
C LYS A 76 -2.74 18.62 7.98
N ASN A 77 -2.84 18.59 6.67
CA ASN A 77 -3.76 19.40 5.90
C ASN A 77 -4.93 18.59 5.31
N ASN A 78 -5.30 17.52 5.98
CA ASN A 78 -6.47 16.68 5.67
C ASN A 78 -6.45 16.02 4.28
N TYR A 79 -5.27 15.80 3.68
CA TYR A 79 -5.17 15.00 2.47
C TYR A 79 -5.11 13.51 2.84
N GLN A 80 -6.23 12.81 2.72
CA GLN A 80 -6.46 11.48 3.29
C GLN A 80 -5.48 10.41 2.76
N ALA A 81 -5.10 10.47 1.47
CA ALA A 81 -4.11 9.55 0.92
C ALA A 81 -2.73 9.73 1.60
N GLY A 82 -2.34 10.97 1.91
CA GLY A 82 -1.13 11.26 2.67
C GLY A 82 -1.18 10.71 4.08
N CYS A 83 -2.34 10.79 4.75
CA CYS A 83 -2.53 10.19 6.08
C CYS A 83 -2.40 8.67 6.03
N THR A 84 -3.02 8.01 5.04
CA THR A 84 -2.92 6.56 4.88
C THR A 84 -1.46 6.13 4.68
N ASN A 85 -0.72 6.81 3.81
CA ASN A 85 0.69 6.51 3.54
C ASN A 85 1.56 6.77 4.77
N LEU A 86 1.31 7.86 5.50
CA LEU A 86 1.99 8.18 6.75
C LEU A 86 1.80 7.07 7.80
N ALA A 87 0.55 6.63 7.98
CA ALA A 87 0.23 5.54 8.91
C ALA A 87 0.93 4.24 8.52
N ASN A 88 0.96 3.90 7.22
CA ASN A 88 1.71 2.74 6.71
C ASN A 88 3.21 2.83 7.05
N MET A 89 3.82 4.02 6.94
CA MET A 89 5.23 4.21 7.30
C MET A 89 5.48 3.96 8.80
N TYR A 90 4.62 4.48 9.68
CA TYR A 90 4.72 4.21 11.14
C TYR A 90 4.47 2.74 11.46
N GLN A 91 3.49 2.10 10.82
CA GLN A 91 3.19 0.68 11.02
C GLN A 91 4.37 -0.22 10.64
N ALA A 92 5.05 0.10 9.55
CA ALA A 92 6.17 -0.68 9.02
C ALA A 92 7.53 -0.27 9.61
N GLY A 93 7.66 0.92 10.22
CA GLY A 93 8.94 1.47 10.67
C GLY A 93 9.80 1.95 9.50
N ILE A 94 9.19 2.48 8.43
CA ILE A 94 9.90 2.96 7.24
C ILE A 94 10.23 4.46 7.44
N GLY A 95 11.51 4.80 7.47
CA GLY A 95 11.97 6.18 7.68
C GLY A 95 11.78 6.72 9.10
N THR A 96 11.24 5.90 10.00
CA THR A 96 11.00 6.18 11.41
C THR A 96 11.05 4.88 12.22
N GLU A 97 11.04 4.97 13.54
CA GLU A 97 10.79 3.79 14.38
C GLU A 97 9.35 3.28 14.17
N LYS A 98 9.21 1.96 14.27
CA LYS A 98 7.88 1.33 14.17
C LYS A 98 7.01 1.78 15.34
N ASP A 99 5.86 2.38 15.03
CA ASP A 99 4.88 2.85 16.02
C ASP A 99 3.46 2.48 15.59
N GLN A 100 3.02 1.33 16.06
CA GLN A 100 1.68 0.80 15.74
C GLN A 100 0.56 1.64 16.36
N ASN A 101 0.79 2.25 17.53
CA ASN A 101 -0.22 3.09 18.18
C ASN A 101 -0.45 4.36 17.36
N LYS A 102 0.63 5.00 16.93
CA LYS A 102 0.55 6.18 16.08
C LYS A 102 -0.09 5.89 14.73
N ALA A 103 0.26 4.74 14.12
CA ALA A 103 -0.40 4.30 12.88
C ALA A 103 -1.91 4.12 13.08
N LEU A 104 -2.33 3.47 14.18
CA LEU A 104 -3.74 3.27 14.51
C LEU A 104 -4.49 4.59 14.70
N GLU A 105 -3.91 5.56 15.42
CA GLU A 105 -4.51 6.89 15.59
C GLU A 105 -4.71 7.59 14.24
N ILE A 106 -3.68 7.59 13.39
CA ILE A 106 -3.77 8.21 12.06
C ILE A 106 -4.81 7.52 11.19
N TYR A 107 -4.89 6.18 11.19
CA TYR A 107 -5.93 5.46 10.43
C TYR A 107 -7.33 5.81 10.94
N LYS A 108 -7.54 5.87 12.27
CA LYS A 108 -8.84 6.25 12.87
C LYS A 108 -9.26 7.64 12.44
N ASP A 109 -8.38 8.62 12.60
CA ASP A 109 -8.66 10.00 12.27
C ASP A 109 -8.92 10.18 10.78
N SER A 110 -8.08 9.59 9.93
CA SER A 110 -8.25 9.67 8.49
C SER A 110 -9.54 8.97 8.03
N CYS A 111 -9.86 7.79 8.55
CA CYS A 111 -11.11 7.09 8.26
C CYS A 111 -12.32 7.91 8.71
N ALA A 112 -12.28 8.52 9.89
CA ALA A 112 -13.34 9.40 10.39
C ALA A 112 -13.55 10.62 9.48
N ASN A 113 -12.50 11.12 8.84
CA ASN A 113 -12.53 12.27 7.93
C ASN A 113 -12.72 11.90 6.46
N GLY A 114 -13.20 10.69 6.15
CA GLY A 114 -13.57 10.27 4.79
C GLY A 114 -12.46 9.58 4.00
N GLY A 115 -11.37 9.18 4.64
CA GLY A 115 -10.30 8.38 4.02
C GLY A 115 -10.74 6.93 3.82
N ALA A 116 -11.28 6.58 2.66
CA ALA A 116 -11.77 5.25 2.35
C ALA A 116 -10.69 4.17 2.53
N TYR A 117 -9.50 4.41 1.99
CA TYR A 117 -8.35 3.51 2.15
C TYR A 117 -7.88 3.41 3.62
N SER A 118 -7.95 4.51 4.39
CA SER A 118 -7.63 4.46 5.83
C SER A 118 -8.61 3.58 6.58
N CYS A 119 -9.88 3.57 6.20
CA CYS A 119 -10.87 2.66 6.78
C CYS A 119 -10.55 1.20 6.46
N TYR A 120 -10.11 0.89 5.23
CA TYR A 120 -9.62 -0.44 4.86
C TYR A 120 -8.47 -0.88 5.76
N TYR A 121 -7.41 -0.05 5.85
CA TYR A 121 -6.24 -0.39 6.68
C TYR A 121 -6.56 -0.43 8.18
N LEU A 122 -7.52 0.37 8.65
CA LEU A 122 -8.03 0.29 10.02
C LEU A 122 -8.69 -1.08 10.27
N GLY A 123 -9.48 -1.57 9.33
CA GLY A 123 -10.06 -2.91 9.39
C GLY A 123 -8.99 -4.00 9.40
N GLU A 124 -7.97 -3.89 8.54
CA GLU A 124 -6.83 -4.81 8.53
C GLU A 124 -6.05 -4.77 9.85
N PHE A 125 -5.89 -3.59 10.43
CA PHE A 125 -5.22 -3.43 11.72
C PHE A 125 -5.95 -4.18 12.84
N TYR A 126 -7.27 -4.04 12.93
CA TYR A 126 -8.08 -4.77 13.92
C TYR A 126 -8.19 -6.27 13.62
N ARG A 127 -8.11 -6.66 12.34
CA ARG A 127 -8.12 -8.06 11.92
C ARG A 127 -6.80 -8.76 12.18
N SER A 128 -5.68 -8.07 12.07
CA SER A 128 -4.39 -8.61 12.45
C SER A 128 -4.32 -8.72 13.96
N ALA A 129 -4.48 -9.95 14.48
CA ALA A 129 -4.34 -10.22 15.91
C ALA A 129 -2.98 -9.71 16.40
N ASN A 130 -2.98 -8.59 17.09
CA ASN A 130 -1.79 -8.07 17.71
C ASN A 130 -1.54 -8.84 19.01
N ASP A 131 -0.35 -9.38 19.17
CA ASP A 131 0.12 -10.08 20.38
C ASP A 131 -0.66 -11.36 20.75
N GLY A 132 -1.14 -12.12 19.74
CA GLY A 132 -1.84 -13.39 19.97
C GLY A 132 -3.27 -13.25 20.48
N LYS A 133 -3.84 -12.06 20.41
CA LYS A 133 -5.27 -11.83 20.73
C LYS A 133 -6.12 -12.18 19.51
N GLU A 134 -7.37 -12.61 19.77
CA GLU A 134 -8.36 -12.77 18.72
C GLU A 134 -8.66 -11.44 18.03
N PRO A 135 -8.95 -11.47 16.69
CA PRO A 135 -9.34 -10.28 15.96
C PRO A 135 -10.56 -9.58 16.57
N ASP A 136 -10.53 -8.27 16.67
CA ASP A 136 -11.68 -7.47 17.09
C ASP A 136 -12.66 -7.31 15.91
N TYR A 137 -13.43 -8.36 15.64
CA TYR A 137 -14.34 -8.40 14.51
C TYR A 137 -15.44 -7.31 14.55
N VAL A 138 -15.78 -6.78 15.71
CA VAL A 138 -16.73 -5.66 15.79
C VAL A 138 -16.10 -4.40 15.18
N ASN A 139 -14.89 -4.06 15.59
CA ASN A 139 -14.18 -2.93 15.01
C ASN A 139 -13.72 -3.18 13.56
N VAL A 140 -13.38 -4.43 13.20
CA VAL A 140 -13.14 -4.83 11.79
C VAL A 140 -14.36 -4.50 10.93
N MET A 141 -15.56 -4.93 11.38
CA MET A 141 -16.82 -4.70 10.66
C MET A 141 -17.11 -3.20 10.51
N LEU A 142 -16.98 -2.42 11.58
CA LEU A 142 -17.21 -0.98 11.56
C LEU A 142 -16.28 -0.25 10.57
N ALA A 143 -15.01 -0.64 10.55
CA ALA A 143 -14.02 -0.03 9.67
C ALA A 143 -14.29 -0.35 8.20
N TYR A 144 -14.49 -1.64 7.85
CA TYR A 144 -14.77 -2.03 6.47
C TYR A 144 -16.11 -1.49 5.96
N ASP A 145 -17.18 -1.55 6.77
CA ASP A 145 -18.50 -1.00 6.38
C ASP A 145 -18.40 0.50 6.07
N ARG A 146 -17.61 1.25 6.86
CA ARG A 146 -17.34 2.65 6.59
C ARG A 146 -16.54 2.83 5.31
N GLY A 147 -15.48 2.07 5.09
CA GLY A 147 -14.68 2.10 3.85
C GLY A 147 -15.53 1.80 2.62
N CYS A 148 -16.40 0.78 2.72
CA CYS A 148 -17.35 0.42 1.66
C CYS A 148 -18.32 1.57 1.36
N LYS A 149 -18.89 2.22 2.37
CA LYS A 149 -19.77 3.39 2.20
C LYS A 149 -19.06 4.59 1.58
N LEU A 150 -17.76 4.69 1.74
CA LEU A 150 -16.90 5.71 1.12
C LEU A 150 -16.40 5.31 -0.28
N GLY A 151 -16.82 4.15 -0.79
CA GLY A 151 -16.53 3.70 -2.16
C GLY A 151 -15.28 2.82 -2.30
N ASP A 152 -14.66 2.37 -1.20
CA ASP A 152 -13.56 1.40 -1.24
C ASP A 152 -14.11 0.00 -1.52
N VAL A 153 -13.94 -0.49 -2.74
CA VAL A 153 -14.50 -1.78 -3.19
C VAL A 153 -13.91 -2.97 -2.43
N PRO A 154 -12.59 -3.05 -2.13
CA PRO A 154 -12.05 -4.08 -1.24
C PRO A 154 -12.71 -4.13 0.13
N SER A 155 -12.99 -2.97 0.73
CA SER A 155 -13.74 -2.90 2.00
C SER A 155 -15.15 -3.47 1.87
N CYS A 156 -15.83 -3.24 0.75
CA CYS A 156 -17.14 -3.85 0.51
C CYS A 156 -17.04 -5.38 0.47
N THR A 157 -16.09 -5.92 -0.27
CA THR A 157 -15.88 -7.37 -0.35
C THR A 157 -15.56 -7.97 1.03
N ASN A 158 -14.72 -7.31 1.83
CA ASN A 158 -14.43 -7.74 3.19
C ASN A 158 -15.68 -7.65 4.10
N THR A 159 -16.47 -6.59 3.98
CA THR A 159 -17.77 -6.46 4.69
C THR A 159 -18.70 -7.62 4.35
N ALA A 160 -18.76 -8.03 3.08
CA ALA A 160 -19.57 -9.18 2.66
C ALA A 160 -19.06 -10.49 3.29
N VAL A 161 -17.74 -10.70 3.40
CA VAL A 161 -17.15 -11.86 4.10
C VAL A 161 -17.61 -11.88 5.56
N LEU A 162 -17.62 -10.74 6.24
CA LEU A 162 -18.07 -10.67 7.63
C LEU A 162 -19.55 -11.02 7.80
N TYR A 163 -20.43 -10.55 6.90
CA TYR A 163 -21.83 -10.95 6.89
C TYR A 163 -22.01 -12.44 6.55
N GLU A 164 -21.24 -12.99 5.61
CA GLU A 164 -21.32 -14.41 5.25
C GLU A 164 -21.01 -15.32 6.43
N HIS A 165 -20.04 -14.95 7.27
CA HIS A 165 -19.57 -15.78 8.37
C HIS A 165 -20.08 -15.36 9.75
N GLY A 166 -20.82 -14.25 9.86
CA GLY A 166 -21.31 -13.73 11.15
C GLY A 166 -20.18 -13.22 12.04
N LEU A 167 -19.13 -12.63 11.46
CA LEU A 167 -17.97 -12.13 12.20
C LEU A 167 -18.19 -10.65 12.58
N GLY A 168 -18.31 -10.35 13.87
CA GLY A 168 -18.57 -9.01 14.38
C GLY A 168 -19.96 -8.45 14.06
N VAL A 169 -20.80 -9.24 13.40
CA VAL A 169 -22.17 -8.90 12.97
C VAL A 169 -23.00 -10.19 12.86
N ALA A 170 -24.32 -10.08 12.96
CA ALA A 170 -25.19 -11.23 12.71
C ALA A 170 -25.00 -11.73 11.27
N GLN A 171 -24.93 -13.08 11.11
CA GLN A 171 -24.79 -13.70 9.81
C GLN A 171 -25.96 -13.34 8.88
N ASP A 172 -25.65 -12.91 7.67
CA ASP A 172 -26.63 -12.59 6.62
C ASP A 172 -26.06 -12.91 5.24
N GLU A 173 -26.31 -14.13 4.78
CA GLU A 173 -25.85 -14.59 3.46
C GLU A 173 -26.50 -13.81 2.31
N SER A 174 -27.75 -13.36 2.47
CA SER A 174 -28.44 -12.56 1.45
C SER A 174 -27.76 -11.22 1.24
N LYS A 175 -27.43 -10.56 2.34
CA LYS A 175 -26.69 -9.27 2.33
C LYS A 175 -25.28 -9.46 1.79
N ALA A 176 -24.55 -10.51 2.23
CA ALA A 176 -23.25 -10.85 1.70
C ALA A 176 -23.28 -11.01 0.17
N ARG A 177 -24.23 -11.80 -0.34
CA ARG A 177 -24.42 -12.02 -1.78
C ARG A 177 -24.71 -10.72 -2.55
N SER A 178 -25.54 -9.85 -1.99
CA SER A 178 -25.84 -8.55 -2.58
C SER A 178 -24.60 -7.66 -2.69
N ILE A 179 -23.79 -7.59 -1.62
CA ILE A 179 -22.56 -6.81 -1.59
C ILE A 179 -21.51 -7.39 -2.55
N TYR A 180 -21.29 -8.72 -2.55
CA TYR A 180 -20.39 -9.36 -3.52
C TYR A 180 -20.78 -9.07 -4.96
N ARG A 181 -22.09 -9.07 -5.27
CA ARG A 181 -22.58 -8.73 -6.61
C ARG A 181 -22.21 -7.30 -6.98
N SER A 182 -22.42 -6.36 -6.08
CA SER A 182 -22.05 -4.95 -6.29
C SER A 182 -20.54 -4.79 -6.49
N ALA A 183 -19.71 -5.43 -5.66
CA ALA A 183 -18.26 -5.41 -5.79
C ALA A 183 -17.79 -6.00 -7.13
N CYS A 184 -18.39 -7.14 -7.54
CA CYS A 184 -18.12 -7.77 -8.83
C CYS A 184 -18.44 -6.84 -10.01
N PHE A 185 -19.58 -6.14 -9.99
CA PHE A 185 -19.93 -5.14 -11.00
C PHE A 185 -18.97 -3.95 -11.02
N SER A 186 -18.34 -3.63 -9.89
CA SER A 186 -17.30 -2.62 -9.78
C SER A 186 -15.91 -3.12 -10.20
N GLY A 187 -15.81 -4.35 -10.74
CA GLY A 187 -14.56 -4.92 -11.25
C GLY A 187 -13.71 -5.68 -10.22
N ASP A 188 -14.22 -5.89 -9.00
CA ASP A 188 -13.49 -6.68 -8.00
C ASP A 188 -13.59 -8.18 -8.29
N THR A 189 -12.45 -8.77 -8.66
CA THR A 189 -12.36 -10.21 -8.96
C THR A 189 -12.69 -11.08 -7.74
N SER A 190 -12.29 -10.64 -6.55
CA SER A 190 -12.58 -11.34 -5.28
C SER A 190 -14.08 -11.38 -5.00
N GLY A 191 -14.77 -10.26 -5.23
CA GLY A 191 -16.23 -10.18 -5.15
C GLY A 191 -16.92 -11.14 -6.14
N CYS A 192 -16.44 -11.20 -7.38
CA CYS A 192 -16.96 -12.12 -8.40
C CYS A 192 -16.76 -13.59 -8.00
N ASP A 193 -15.58 -13.96 -7.51
CA ASP A 193 -15.26 -15.34 -7.14
C ASP A 193 -16.06 -15.79 -5.92
N ASN A 194 -16.23 -14.92 -4.93
CA ASN A 194 -17.06 -15.19 -3.76
C ASN A 194 -18.53 -15.37 -4.16
N LEU A 195 -19.05 -14.53 -5.06
CA LEU A 195 -20.42 -14.66 -5.58
C LEU A 195 -20.63 -16.01 -6.28
N LYS A 196 -19.68 -16.45 -7.13
CA LYS A 196 -19.70 -17.76 -7.80
C LYS A 196 -19.68 -18.91 -6.77
N ARG A 197 -18.83 -18.80 -5.75
CA ARG A 197 -18.72 -19.80 -4.69
C ARG A 197 -20.05 -19.96 -3.94
N MET A 198 -20.70 -18.86 -3.59
CA MET A 198 -22.01 -18.88 -2.93
C MET A 198 -23.12 -19.44 -3.83
N GLY A 199 -23.03 -19.30 -5.15
CA GLY A 199 -23.98 -19.89 -6.08
C GLY A 199 -23.90 -21.42 -6.20
N ARG A 200 -22.74 -22.03 -5.88
CA ARG A 200 -22.50 -23.49 -5.94
C ARG A 200 -22.93 -24.24 -4.67
N LYS A 201 -23.23 -23.52 -3.59
CA LYS A 201 -23.67 -24.10 -2.30
C LYS A 201 -25.18 -24.45 -2.23
N ARG A 202 -25.88 -24.44 -3.37
CA ARG A 202 -27.33 -24.82 -3.46
C ARG A 202 -27.50 -26.27 -3.84
#